data_4c2abcc5ad7897e846921709d8c74ab6
#
_entry.id   4c2abcc5ad7897e846921709d8c74ab6
#
_cell.length_a   1.000
_cell.length_b   1.000
_cell.length_c   1.000
_cell.angle_alpha   90.00
_cell.angle_beta   90.00
_cell.angle_gamma   90.00
#
_symmetry.space_group_name_H-M   'P 1'
#
loop_
_entity.id
_entity.type
_entity.pdbx_description
1 polymer ?
#
loop_
_entity_poly.entity_id
_entity_poly.type
_entity_poly.pdbx_seq_one_letter_code
_entity_poly.pdbx_strand_id
1 'polypeptide(L)'
;MRNKLLFLALPLLFGLQASAQHIQAFQDTTLTDEQRVEHLLSILTLDEKINLLSTDLGVPRFNIPRCGHYEGLHGLTLGGPAMWGGRQRTKDGKVVPTDCPTTIFPQSYGLGSTWDTDLVRKVAEQAAEEARYYMQTTGNKRHALVMRAPNADLARDPRWGRTEESFGEDAFLTAQLTIASVRGLQGNHPRYWKTASLMKHFLANSNEDGRDSTSSDFDTRLFHEYYAYPFYKGITEGGSRAFMAAYNSWNGIPMSIHPCLEEITRKQWGNNGIICTDGGALKLLIEAHKSFPSFAEGAAAVVKATTGQFLDAYVPYVKEALEKGLLTEVDIDKAIRGNIFVALKLGLLDGDNSRNPYLSIGKNSTETPPFMTAEARRLAREVTAKSVVLLKNKKLLPLDAGKLRKIAVIGPYSDKIVQDWYSGTPPYETTILSGIRNAVKEGTEIIHAEDNRMGQAEKAAACLLYTSPSPR
;
A
#
# COMPACT_ATOMS: atom_id res chain seq x y z
N MET A 1 84.28 4.47 -39.28
CA MET A 1 83.28 3.43 -39.50
C MET A 1 82.50 3.23 -38.23
N ARG A 2 81.27 3.80 -38.13
CA ARG A 2 80.40 3.66 -36.98
C ARG A 2 78.97 3.58 -37.56
N ASN A 3 78.46 2.35 -37.51
CA ASN A 3 77.09 2.06 -37.87
C ASN A 3 76.16 2.57 -36.74
N LYS A 4 75.19 3.45 -37.08
CA LYS A 4 74.10 3.83 -36.24
C LYS A 4 72.86 2.97 -36.59
N LEU A 5 72.48 2.08 -35.68
CA LEU A 5 71.22 1.41 -35.77
C LEU A 5 70.07 2.41 -35.34
N LEU A 6 69.16 2.64 -36.27
CA LEU A 6 67.87 3.32 -35.94
C LEU A 6 66.93 2.31 -35.44
N PHE A 7 66.49 2.48 -34.16
CA PHE A 7 65.34 1.78 -33.63
C PHE A 7 64.07 2.54 -33.97
N LEU A 8 63.20 1.96 -34.80
CA LEU A 8 61.85 2.41 -35.04
C LEU A 8 60.99 1.88 -33.87
N ALA A 9 60.52 2.77 -33.03
CA ALA A 9 59.49 2.49 -32.06
C ALA A 9 58.10 2.58 -32.71
N LEU A 10 57.43 1.44 -32.86
CA LEU A 10 56.01 1.38 -33.24
C LEU A 10 55.16 1.70 -32.00
N PRO A 11 54.23 2.67 -32.02
CA PRO A 11 53.28 2.83 -30.95
C PRO A 11 52.21 1.75 -31.06
N LEU A 12 52.14 0.87 -30.07
CA LEU A 12 50.99 0.00 -29.81
C LEU A 12 49.78 0.86 -29.43
N LEU A 13 48.90 1.11 -30.37
CA LEU A 13 47.53 1.59 -30.10
C LEU A 13 46.75 0.44 -29.46
N PHE A 14 46.71 0.42 -28.15
CA PHE A 14 45.68 -0.32 -27.41
C PHE A 14 44.34 0.37 -27.64
N GLY A 15 43.58 -0.13 -28.62
CA GLY A 15 42.19 0.23 -28.80
C GLY A 15 41.41 -0.22 -27.54
N LEU A 16 41.07 0.73 -26.69
CA LEU A 16 39.97 0.58 -25.73
C LEU A 16 38.68 0.38 -26.55
N GLN A 17 38.34 -0.88 -26.85
CA GLN A 17 36.99 -1.24 -27.18
C GLN A 17 36.17 -1.03 -25.95
N ALA A 18 35.61 0.17 -25.79
CA ALA A 18 34.43 0.34 -24.94
C ALA A 18 33.35 -0.55 -25.57
N SER A 19 33.08 -1.70 -24.97
CA SER A 19 31.91 -2.50 -25.29
C SER A 19 30.72 -1.61 -25.00
N ALA A 20 30.13 -1.01 -26.04
CA ALA A 20 28.82 -0.40 -25.90
C ALA A 20 27.89 -1.50 -25.37
N GLN A 21 27.50 -1.40 -24.11
CA GLN A 21 26.48 -2.28 -23.56
C GLN A 21 25.29 -2.19 -24.50
N HIS A 22 24.93 -3.29 -25.13
CA HIS A 22 23.81 -3.34 -26.06
C HIS A 22 22.53 -3.13 -25.21
N ILE A 23 22.03 -1.90 -25.22
CA ILE A 23 20.78 -1.56 -24.47
C ILE A 23 19.67 -2.41 -25.06
N GLN A 24 19.06 -3.24 -24.25
CA GLN A 24 17.89 -4.01 -24.64
C GLN A 24 16.72 -3.07 -24.95
N ALA A 25 15.88 -3.38 -25.93
CA ALA A 25 14.80 -2.48 -26.32
C ALA A 25 13.81 -2.19 -25.15
N PHE A 26 13.60 -3.10 -24.20
CA PHE A 26 12.78 -2.82 -23.03
C PHE A 26 13.42 -1.76 -22.10
N GLN A 27 14.73 -1.52 -22.18
CA GLN A 27 15.46 -0.49 -21.40
C GLN A 27 15.51 0.86 -22.14
N ASP A 28 15.23 0.88 -23.44
CA ASP A 28 15.29 2.09 -24.23
C ASP A 28 14.13 3.03 -23.93
N THR A 29 14.45 4.12 -23.24
CA THR A 29 13.46 5.12 -22.83
C THR A 29 12.95 6.00 -23.97
N THR A 30 13.42 5.85 -25.18
CA THR A 30 12.90 6.54 -26.39
C THR A 30 11.71 5.80 -27.02
N LEU A 31 11.58 4.50 -26.73
CA LEU A 31 10.47 3.67 -27.17
C LEU A 31 9.21 3.93 -26.34
N THR A 32 8.05 3.58 -26.92
CA THR A 32 6.78 3.65 -26.21
C THR A 32 6.70 2.61 -25.09
N ASP A 33 5.87 2.85 -24.08
CA ASP A 33 5.66 1.91 -22.99
C ASP A 33 5.24 0.52 -23.53
N GLU A 34 4.36 0.48 -24.55
CA GLU A 34 3.91 -0.75 -25.19
C GLU A 34 5.05 -1.51 -25.87
N GLN A 35 5.86 -0.82 -26.67
CA GLN A 35 7.02 -1.45 -27.33
C GLN A 35 8.00 -2.07 -26.34
N ARG A 36 8.21 -1.42 -25.21
CA ARG A 36 9.10 -1.88 -24.15
C ARG A 36 8.54 -3.12 -23.44
N VAL A 37 7.23 -3.11 -23.14
CA VAL A 37 6.53 -4.25 -22.53
C VAL A 37 6.57 -5.46 -23.47
N GLU A 38 6.23 -5.28 -24.75
CA GLU A 38 6.27 -6.35 -25.76
C GLU A 38 7.65 -6.96 -25.92
N HIS A 39 8.66 -6.11 -25.98
CA HIS A 39 10.03 -6.61 -26.11
C HIS A 39 10.43 -7.48 -24.90
N LEU A 40 10.13 -7.03 -23.65
CA LEU A 40 10.46 -7.84 -22.48
C LEU A 40 9.69 -9.18 -22.50
N LEU A 41 8.39 -9.16 -22.78
CA LEU A 41 7.58 -10.39 -22.90
C LEU A 41 8.16 -11.36 -23.91
N SER A 42 8.65 -10.88 -25.05
CA SER A 42 9.18 -11.73 -26.12
C SER A 42 10.49 -12.46 -25.79
N ILE A 43 11.24 -11.97 -24.81
CA ILE A 43 12.56 -12.53 -24.43
C ILE A 43 12.57 -13.22 -23.07
N LEU A 44 11.47 -13.20 -22.32
CA LEU A 44 11.29 -13.94 -21.07
C LEU A 44 11.16 -15.44 -21.36
N THR A 45 11.80 -16.27 -20.53
CA THR A 45 11.55 -17.71 -20.52
C THR A 45 10.21 -18.02 -19.85
N LEU A 46 9.64 -19.20 -20.14
CA LEU A 46 8.39 -19.62 -19.51
C LEU A 46 8.48 -19.62 -17.98
N ASP A 47 9.59 -20.08 -17.41
CA ASP A 47 9.77 -20.05 -15.93
C ASP A 47 9.81 -18.61 -15.39
N GLU A 48 10.42 -17.66 -16.09
CA GLU A 48 10.40 -16.24 -15.71
C GLU A 48 9.00 -15.66 -15.81
N LYS A 49 8.24 -16.00 -16.84
CA LYS A 49 6.83 -15.62 -16.98
C LYS A 49 5.97 -16.19 -15.85
N ILE A 50 6.15 -17.46 -15.49
CA ILE A 50 5.48 -18.07 -14.34
C ILE A 50 5.87 -17.32 -13.04
N ASN A 51 7.16 -17.00 -12.84
CA ASN A 51 7.62 -16.28 -11.65
C ASN A 51 7.00 -14.87 -11.55
N LEU A 52 6.76 -14.20 -12.67
CA LEU A 52 6.11 -12.89 -12.71
C LEU A 52 4.60 -12.93 -12.35
N LEU A 53 3.99 -14.10 -12.24
CA LEU A 53 2.66 -14.24 -11.62
C LEU A 53 2.70 -14.08 -10.08
N SER A 54 3.87 -13.92 -9.47
CA SER A 54 4.01 -13.54 -8.05
C SER A 54 3.82 -12.05 -7.86
N THR A 55 3.87 -11.62 -6.59
CA THR A 55 3.89 -10.20 -6.23
C THR A 55 5.25 -9.54 -6.43
N ASP A 56 6.29 -10.28 -6.83
CA ASP A 56 7.63 -9.77 -7.11
C ASP A 56 7.78 -9.48 -8.61
N LEU A 57 8.08 -8.23 -8.94
CA LEU A 57 8.25 -7.75 -10.31
C LEU A 57 9.68 -7.96 -10.86
N GLY A 58 10.57 -8.58 -10.09
CA GLY A 58 11.98 -8.73 -10.45
C GLY A 58 12.26 -9.79 -11.51
N VAL A 59 13.24 -9.50 -12.40
CA VAL A 59 13.77 -10.47 -13.35
C VAL A 59 15.30 -10.41 -13.29
N PRO A 60 15.95 -11.24 -12.45
CA PRO A 60 17.39 -11.15 -12.17
C PRO A 60 18.27 -11.26 -13.40
N ARG A 61 17.91 -12.08 -14.40
CA ARG A 61 18.66 -12.26 -15.65
C ARG A 61 18.86 -10.95 -16.41
N PHE A 62 17.94 -10.01 -16.26
CA PHE A 62 17.97 -8.71 -16.90
C PHE A 62 18.34 -7.56 -15.93
N ASN A 63 18.81 -7.90 -14.72
CA ASN A 63 19.09 -6.93 -13.66
C ASN A 63 17.89 -6.07 -13.26
N ILE A 64 16.66 -6.56 -13.52
CA ILE A 64 15.45 -5.94 -13.01
C ILE A 64 15.34 -6.28 -11.53
N PRO A 65 15.40 -5.28 -10.63
CA PRO A 65 15.46 -5.55 -9.19
C PRO A 65 14.15 -6.15 -8.68
N ARG A 66 14.24 -6.91 -7.61
CA ARG A 66 13.07 -7.36 -6.87
C ARG A 66 12.25 -6.16 -6.42
N CYS A 67 10.93 -6.27 -6.56
CA CYS A 67 10.00 -5.24 -6.13
C CYS A 67 8.64 -5.87 -5.81
N GLY A 68 8.33 -5.95 -4.53
CA GLY A 68 7.10 -6.55 -4.03
C GLY A 68 6.09 -5.52 -3.56
N HIS A 69 5.23 -5.96 -2.60
CA HIS A 69 4.15 -5.17 -2.05
C HIS A 69 4.41 -4.77 -0.60
N TYR A 70 3.90 -3.59 -0.23
CA TYR A 70 3.74 -3.12 1.15
C TYR A 70 2.29 -2.74 1.43
N GLU A 71 1.91 -2.68 2.72
CA GLU A 71 0.66 -2.07 3.14
C GLU A 71 0.84 -0.55 3.27
N GLY A 72 -0.25 0.21 3.03
CA GLY A 72 -0.13 1.66 2.97
C GLY A 72 -1.43 2.42 3.22
N LEU A 73 -2.36 1.89 4.02
CA LEU A 73 -3.68 2.48 4.23
C LEU A 73 -3.62 3.84 4.92
N HIS A 74 -2.78 3.98 5.94
CA HIS A 74 -2.62 5.19 6.72
C HIS A 74 -1.16 5.43 7.18
N GLY A 75 -0.27 5.32 6.23
CA GLY A 75 1.19 5.33 6.38
C GLY A 75 1.79 4.02 5.88
N LEU A 76 3.10 4.02 5.68
CA LEU A 76 3.81 2.83 5.19
C LEU A 76 3.94 1.78 6.29
N THR A 77 3.61 0.53 5.97
CA THR A 77 3.81 -0.62 6.85
C THR A 77 4.77 -1.62 6.23
N LEU A 78 5.95 -1.71 6.82
CA LEU A 78 7.02 -2.62 6.41
C LEU A 78 6.97 -3.90 7.25
N GLY A 79 6.84 -5.03 6.60
CA GLY A 79 6.96 -6.32 7.25
C GLY A 79 5.67 -6.97 7.71
N GLY A 80 4.55 -6.52 7.20
CA GLY A 80 3.24 -7.04 7.53
C GLY A 80 2.65 -6.41 8.79
N PRO A 81 1.44 -6.79 9.15
CA PRO A 81 0.76 -6.25 10.31
C PRO A 81 1.60 -6.36 11.57
N ALA A 82 1.48 -5.38 12.45
CA ALA A 82 2.15 -5.38 13.77
C ALA A 82 1.89 -6.68 14.57
N MET A 83 0.82 -7.40 14.22
CA MET A 83 0.48 -8.69 14.82
C MET A 83 1.18 -9.91 14.21
N TRP A 84 1.63 -9.86 12.96
CA TRP A 84 2.26 -11.03 12.30
C TRP A 84 3.74 -11.18 12.65
N GLY A 85 4.43 -10.10 12.86
CA GLY A 85 5.82 -10.09 13.30
C GLY A 85 5.99 -9.84 14.78
N GLY A 86 4.90 -9.67 15.50
CA GLY A 86 4.83 -9.26 16.89
C GLY A 86 5.82 -8.12 17.15
N ARG A 87 5.37 -6.91 17.48
CA ARG A 87 6.33 -5.96 18.03
C ARG A 87 7.02 -6.66 19.17
N GLN A 88 8.28 -6.97 19.00
CA GLN A 88 9.06 -7.52 20.08
C GLN A 88 8.96 -6.54 21.23
N ARG A 89 8.47 -7.01 22.35
CA ARG A 89 8.47 -6.24 23.58
C ARG A 89 9.54 -6.79 24.49
N THR A 90 10.22 -5.90 25.17
CA THR A 90 11.09 -6.25 26.27
C THR A 90 10.27 -6.86 27.42
N LYS A 91 10.91 -7.54 28.36
CA LYS A 91 10.23 -8.16 29.51
C LYS A 91 9.42 -7.16 30.36
N ASP A 92 9.80 -5.89 30.34
CA ASP A 92 9.12 -4.77 31.01
C ASP A 92 8.03 -4.11 30.12
N GLY A 93 7.70 -4.72 28.97
CA GLY A 93 6.61 -4.30 28.11
C GLY A 93 6.91 -3.19 27.13
N LYS A 94 8.14 -2.67 27.08
CA LYS A 94 8.56 -1.64 26.12
C LYS A 94 8.68 -2.22 24.73
N VAL A 95 8.24 -1.47 23.74
CA VAL A 95 8.39 -1.83 22.33
C VAL A 95 9.88 -1.81 21.98
N VAL A 96 10.38 -2.93 21.41
CA VAL A 96 11.72 -2.94 20.84
C VAL A 96 11.74 -2.04 19.62
N PRO A 97 12.71 -1.11 19.51
CA PRO A 97 12.83 -0.28 18.32
C PRO A 97 12.90 -1.14 17.05
N THR A 98 12.16 -0.74 16.04
CA THR A 98 12.27 -1.38 14.72
C THR A 98 13.39 -0.75 13.92
N ASP A 99 14.03 -1.55 13.06
CA ASP A 99 15.00 -1.05 12.09
C ASP A 99 14.35 -0.24 10.95
N CYS A 100 13.03 -0.24 10.88
CA CYS A 100 12.26 0.38 9.80
C CYS A 100 11.10 1.23 10.34
N PRO A 101 11.38 2.34 11.06
CA PRO A 101 10.33 3.24 11.51
C PRO A 101 9.65 3.96 10.33
N THR A 102 8.34 4.23 10.47
CA THR A 102 7.54 4.93 9.47
C THR A 102 6.60 5.93 10.14
N THR A 103 6.16 6.95 9.42
CA THR A 103 5.12 7.85 9.90
C THR A 103 3.77 7.14 9.89
N ILE A 104 3.06 7.13 11.02
CA ILE A 104 1.69 6.65 11.09
C ILE A 104 0.71 7.81 11.22
N PHE A 105 -0.45 7.61 10.61
CA PHE A 105 -1.58 8.53 10.61
C PHE A 105 -2.82 7.85 11.21
N PRO A 106 -3.90 8.58 11.50
CA PRO A 106 -5.18 7.97 11.83
C PRO A 106 -5.62 6.96 10.76
N GLN A 107 -6.35 5.92 11.20
CA GLN A 107 -6.95 4.94 10.29
C GLN A 107 -7.74 5.60 9.16
N SER A 108 -7.97 4.88 8.06
CA SER A 108 -8.63 5.42 6.87
C SER A 108 -10.00 6.05 7.18
N TYR A 109 -10.75 5.49 8.14
CA TYR A 109 -12.01 6.07 8.60
C TYR A 109 -11.82 7.46 9.24
N GLY A 110 -10.75 7.64 10.01
CA GLY A 110 -10.36 8.95 10.55
C GLY A 110 -9.90 9.91 9.44
N LEU A 111 -9.17 9.41 8.43
CA LEU A 111 -8.81 10.20 7.25
C LEU A 111 -10.06 10.63 6.47
N GLY A 112 -11.04 9.73 6.32
CA GLY A 112 -12.33 10.02 5.70
C GLY A 112 -13.09 11.13 6.44
N SER A 113 -13.04 11.12 7.77
CA SER A 113 -13.71 12.12 8.62
C SER A 113 -13.13 13.54 8.46
N THR A 114 -11.96 13.69 7.86
CA THR A 114 -11.36 15.02 7.58
C THR A 114 -12.07 15.77 6.46
N TRP A 115 -12.68 15.06 5.51
CA TRP A 115 -13.24 15.60 4.26
C TRP A 115 -12.24 16.46 3.45
N ASP A 116 -10.93 16.20 3.64
CA ASP A 116 -9.85 17.02 3.10
C ASP A 116 -8.99 16.18 2.14
N THR A 117 -9.28 16.29 0.85
CA THR A 117 -8.58 15.56 -0.21
C THR A 117 -7.11 15.94 -0.32
N ASP A 118 -6.76 17.21 -0.08
CA ASP A 118 -5.36 17.66 -0.11
C ASP A 118 -4.56 17.07 1.03
N LEU A 119 -5.18 16.94 2.20
CA LEU A 119 -4.56 16.33 3.36
C LEU A 119 -4.32 14.84 3.15
N VAL A 120 -5.32 14.11 2.64
CA VAL A 120 -5.19 12.68 2.32
C VAL A 120 -4.13 12.45 1.24
N ARG A 121 -4.04 13.32 0.23
CA ARG A 121 -2.98 13.27 -0.77
C ARG A 121 -1.59 13.41 -0.14
N LYS A 122 -1.39 14.35 0.80
CA LYS A 122 -0.11 14.55 1.51
C LYS A 122 0.26 13.33 2.37
N VAL A 123 -0.73 12.69 3.03
CA VAL A 123 -0.52 11.44 3.77
C VAL A 123 0.03 10.35 2.86
N ALA A 124 -0.58 10.18 1.68
CA ALA A 124 -0.16 9.21 0.69
C ALA A 124 1.22 9.55 0.08
N GLU A 125 1.52 10.83 -0.15
CA GLU A 125 2.83 11.32 -0.60
C GLU A 125 3.94 10.99 0.42
N GLN A 126 3.67 11.15 1.71
CA GLN A 126 4.61 10.81 2.79
C GLN A 126 4.89 9.30 2.82
N ALA A 127 3.85 8.47 2.72
CA ALA A 127 4.02 7.01 2.67
C ALA A 127 4.84 6.56 1.44
N ALA A 128 4.59 7.16 0.28
CA ALA A 128 5.34 6.88 -0.95
C ALA A 128 6.81 7.33 -0.88
N GLU A 129 7.07 8.46 -0.23
CA GLU A 129 8.43 8.95 0.03
C GLU A 129 9.22 7.97 0.88
N GLU A 130 8.61 7.49 1.96
CA GLU A 130 9.20 6.51 2.86
C GLU A 130 9.44 5.17 2.15
N ALA A 131 8.52 4.72 1.30
CA ALA A 131 8.70 3.49 0.51
C ALA A 131 9.90 3.59 -0.43
N ARG A 132 10.07 4.73 -1.13
CA ARG A 132 11.25 4.98 -1.95
C ARG A 132 12.53 5.06 -1.15
N TYR A 133 12.49 5.74 0.01
CA TYR A 133 13.62 5.79 0.92
C TYR A 133 14.10 4.38 1.29
N TYR A 134 13.20 3.51 1.72
CA TYR A 134 13.55 2.14 2.09
C TYR A 134 13.98 1.28 0.90
N MET A 135 13.41 1.47 -0.29
CA MET A 135 13.83 0.78 -1.51
C MET A 135 15.27 1.09 -1.88
N GLN A 136 15.73 2.31 -1.62
CA GLN A 136 16.99 2.86 -2.14
C GLN A 136 18.09 2.95 -1.07
N THR A 137 17.74 2.85 0.21
CA THR A 137 18.73 2.87 1.29
C THR A 137 19.48 1.55 1.36
N THR A 138 20.81 1.63 1.36
CA THR A 138 21.69 0.45 1.46
C THR A 138 21.43 -0.36 2.72
N GLY A 139 21.34 -1.68 2.57
CA GLY A 139 21.17 -2.62 3.69
C GLY A 139 19.73 -3.02 3.97
N ASN A 140 18.75 -2.39 3.36
CA ASN A 140 17.37 -2.85 3.46
C ASN A 140 17.15 -4.07 2.55
N LYS A 141 16.70 -5.18 3.14
CA LYS A 141 16.38 -6.43 2.40
C LYS A 141 14.94 -6.47 1.88
N ARG A 142 14.15 -5.43 2.13
CA ARG A 142 12.73 -5.37 1.80
C ARG A 142 12.53 -4.38 0.67
N HIS A 143 12.44 -4.90 -0.54
CA HIS A 143 12.26 -4.10 -1.74
C HIS A 143 10.81 -4.17 -2.19
N ALA A 144 10.06 -3.08 -2.06
CA ALA A 144 8.71 -2.98 -2.58
C ALA A 144 8.31 -1.54 -2.87
N LEU A 145 7.56 -1.36 -3.96
CA LEU A 145 6.98 -0.07 -4.37
C LEU A 145 5.52 -0.21 -4.81
N VAL A 146 4.92 -1.39 -4.67
CA VAL A 146 3.49 -1.56 -4.87
C VAL A 146 2.81 -1.44 -3.52
N MET A 147 2.00 -0.40 -3.34
CA MET A 147 1.32 -0.08 -2.10
C MET A 147 -0.11 -0.62 -2.15
N ARG A 148 -0.48 -1.55 -1.25
CA ARG A 148 -1.84 -2.09 -1.10
C ARG A 148 -2.75 -1.04 -0.46
N ALA A 149 -2.98 0.04 -1.19
CA ALA A 149 -3.74 1.21 -0.78
C ALA A 149 -4.22 2.01 -2.00
N PRO A 150 -5.31 2.79 -1.83
CA PRO A 150 -6.21 2.83 -0.68
C PRO A 150 -7.15 1.64 -0.62
N ASN A 151 -7.81 1.43 0.54
CA ASN A 151 -9.02 0.64 0.60
C ASN A 151 -10.18 1.49 0.04
N ALA A 152 -10.77 1.04 -1.06
CA ALA A 152 -11.86 1.71 -1.76
C ALA A 152 -13.23 1.02 -1.53
N ASP A 153 -13.29 0.06 -0.59
CA ASP A 153 -14.53 -0.51 -0.10
C ASP A 153 -15.37 0.55 0.62
N LEU A 154 -16.69 0.40 0.60
CA LEU A 154 -17.60 1.29 1.27
C LEU A 154 -18.01 0.76 2.64
N ALA A 155 -17.85 1.58 3.67
CA ALA A 155 -18.25 1.28 5.06
C ALA A 155 -19.78 1.44 5.22
N ARG A 156 -20.57 0.71 4.42
CA ARG A 156 -22.03 0.86 4.34
C ARG A 156 -22.78 0.40 5.60
N ASP A 157 -22.13 -0.41 6.43
CA ASP A 157 -22.70 -0.94 7.66
C ASP A 157 -21.65 -0.89 8.77
N PRO A 158 -21.92 -0.26 9.92
CA PRO A 158 -20.95 -0.13 11.01
C PRO A 158 -20.60 -1.46 11.68
N ARG A 159 -21.35 -2.54 11.42
CA ARG A 159 -21.05 -3.88 11.91
C ARG A 159 -19.96 -4.60 11.11
N TRP A 160 -19.60 -4.08 9.94
CA TRP A 160 -18.52 -4.65 9.15
C TRP A 160 -17.20 -4.57 9.90
N GLY A 161 -16.52 -5.72 10.07
CA GLY A 161 -15.33 -5.86 10.90
C GLY A 161 -14.07 -5.16 10.38
N ARG A 162 -14.11 -4.56 9.15
CA ARG A 162 -13.01 -3.81 8.53
C ARG A 162 -13.40 -2.37 8.19
N THR A 163 -14.41 -1.83 8.85
CA THR A 163 -14.89 -0.45 8.64
C THR A 163 -13.77 0.58 8.79
N GLU A 164 -12.84 0.38 9.70
CA GLU A 164 -11.71 1.28 9.95
C GLU A 164 -10.73 1.42 8.78
N GLU A 165 -10.72 0.47 7.86
CA GLU A 165 -9.87 0.52 6.67
C GLU A 165 -10.44 1.38 5.55
N SER A 166 -11.74 1.71 5.59
CA SER A 166 -12.47 2.46 4.58
C SER A 166 -12.53 3.95 4.91
N PHE A 167 -12.64 4.79 3.88
CA PHE A 167 -12.83 6.24 4.07
C PHE A 167 -14.23 6.62 4.56
N GLY A 168 -15.24 5.75 4.35
CA GLY A 168 -16.60 6.01 4.77
C GLY A 168 -17.66 5.28 3.93
N GLU A 169 -18.93 5.62 4.14
CA GLU A 169 -20.07 4.98 3.49
C GLU A 169 -20.51 5.65 2.18
N ASP A 170 -20.18 6.95 2.02
CA ASP A 170 -20.57 7.73 0.86
C ASP A 170 -19.64 7.43 -0.33
N ALA A 171 -20.23 6.99 -1.45
CA ALA A 171 -19.48 6.57 -2.63
C ALA A 171 -18.73 7.73 -3.28
N PHE A 172 -19.30 8.94 -3.29
CA PHE A 172 -18.67 10.11 -3.89
C PHE A 172 -17.48 10.59 -3.05
N LEU A 173 -17.65 10.77 -1.74
CA LEU A 173 -16.57 11.16 -0.84
C LEU A 173 -15.43 10.13 -0.86
N THR A 174 -15.77 8.84 -0.76
CA THR A 174 -14.77 7.76 -0.85
C THR A 174 -14.03 7.81 -2.19
N ALA A 175 -14.71 8.07 -3.30
CA ALA A 175 -14.06 8.22 -4.59
C ALA A 175 -13.09 9.42 -4.64
N GLN A 176 -13.48 10.59 -4.11
CA GLN A 176 -12.60 11.77 -4.07
C GLN A 176 -11.35 11.52 -3.23
N LEU A 177 -11.49 10.87 -2.07
CA LEU A 177 -10.37 10.52 -1.21
C LEU A 177 -9.51 9.41 -1.82
N THR A 178 -10.12 8.46 -2.56
CA THR A 178 -9.40 7.45 -3.34
C THR A 178 -8.54 8.09 -4.43
N ILE A 179 -9.10 9.03 -5.22
CA ILE A 179 -8.34 9.80 -6.22
C ILE A 179 -7.15 10.51 -5.58
N ALA A 180 -7.39 11.19 -4.47
CA ALA A 180 -6.35 11.94 -3.74
C ALA A 180 -5.23 11.01 -3.25
N SER A 181 -5.59 9.88 -2.66
CA SER A 181 -4.64 8.86 -2.19
C SER A 181 -3.82 8.27 -3.34
N VAL A 182 -4.48 7.86 -4.44
CA VAL A 182 -3.80 7.33 -5.63
C VAL A 182 -2.77 8.33 -6.17
N ARG A 183 -3.17 9.59 -6.35
CA ARG A 183 -2.28 10.64 -6.85
C ARG A 183 -1.11 10.90 -5.90
N GLY A 184 -1.35 10.88 -4.59
CA GLY A 184 -0.30 11.01 -3.59
C GLY A 184 0.72 9.86 -3.65
N LEU A 185 0.24 8.62 -3.72
CA LEU A 185 1.10 7.43 -3.83
C LEU A 185 1.92 7.43 -5.11
N GLN A 186 1.31 7.76 -6.25
CA GLN A 186 1.99 7.68 -7.55
C GLN A 186 2.85 8.91 -7.86
N GLY A 187 2.59 10.05 -7.21
CA GLY A 187 3.25 11.31 -7.52
C GLY A 187 2.75 11.92 -8.83
N ASN A 188 3.40 12.99 -9.27
CA ASN A 188 2.95 13.82 -10.41
C ASN A 188 3.89 13.77 -11.63
N HIS A 189 4.91 12.92 -11.63
CA HIS A 189 5.83 12.85 -12.77
C HIS A 189 5.14 12.17 -13.98
N PRO A 190 5.21 12.73 -15.19
CA PRO A 190 4.43 12.24 -16.33
C PRO A 190 4.80 10.82 -16.78
N ARG A 191 6.01 10.37 -16.51
CA ARG A 191 6.54 9.08 -16.96
C ARG A 191 6.62 8.06 -15.81
N TYR A 192 7.08 8.48 -14.65
CA TYR A 192 7.42 7.59 -13.53
C TYR A 192 6.47 7.76 -12.36
N TRP A 193 6.19 6.67 -11.69
CA TRP A 193 5.47 6.67 -10.42
C TRP A 193 6.43 6.58 -9.24
N LYS A 194 6.11 7.31 -8.17
CA LYS A 194 6.84 7.20 -6.91
C LYS A 194 6.62 5.82 -6.30
N THR A 195 5.37 5.38 -6.21
CA THR A 195 4.93 4.00 -5.90
C THR A 195 3.75 3.66 -6.82
N ALA A 196 3.38 2.40 -6.92
CA ALA A 196 2.14 2.00 -7.58
C ALA A 196 1.05 1.84 -6.53
N SER A 197 -0.09 2.52 -6.72
CA SER A 197 -1.28 2.34 -5.90
C SER A 197 -2.01 1.07 -6.32
N LEU A 198 -2.20 0.13 -5.39
CA LEU A 198 -2.98 -1.09 -5.58
C LEU A 198 -4.22 -1.00 -4.68
N MET A 199 -5.34 -0.54 -5.26
CA MET A 199 -6.61 -0.38 -4.55
C MET A 199 -7.18 -1.73 -4.11
N LYS A 200 -7.95 -1.75 -3.02
CA LYS A 200 -8.54 -2.98 -2.50
C LYS A 200 -9.90 -2.73 -1.84
N HIS A 201 -10.76 -3.72 -1.73
CA HIS A 201 -10.77 -5.04 -2.36
C HIS A 201 -11.90 -5.06 -3.39
N PHE A 202 -11.58 -5.24 -4.64
CA PHE A 202 -12.57 -5.22 -5.72
C PHE A 202 -13.26 -6.58 -5.81
N LEU A 203 -14.51 -6.74 -5.49
CA LEU A 203 -15.58 -5.75 -5.33
C LEU A 203 -16.52 -6.17 -4.19
N ALA A 204 -17.16 -5.16 -3.54
CA ALA A 204 -18.25 -5.36 -2.58
C ALA A 204 -17.89 -6.30 -1.41
N ASN A 205 -16.69 -6.15 -0.85
CA ASN A 205 -16.12 -6.94 0.25
C ASN A 205 -16.47 -6.34 1.62
N SER A 206 -17.73 -5.87 1.81
CA SER A 206 -18.14 -5.21 3.06
C SER A 206 -18.89 -6.15 4.01
N ASN A 207 -18.48 -7.41 4.07
CA ASN A 207 -19.01 -8.44 4.97
C ASN A 207 -17.89 -9.41 5.37
N GLU A 208 -17.60 -9.53 6.67
CA GLU A 208 -16.58 -10.45 7.16
C GLU A 208 -17.12 -11.86 7.44
N ASP A 209 -18.42 -11.98 7.72
CA ASP A 209 -19.03 -13.27 8.04
C ASP A 209 -19.13 -14.15 6.77
N GLY A 210 -18.29 -15.19 6.72
CA GLY A 210 -18.21 -16.09 5.58
C GLY A 210 -17.70 -15.46 4.28
N ARG A 211 -16.92 -14.35 4.37
CA ARG A 211 -16.39 -13.58 3.22
C ARG A 211 -15.63 -14.42 2.19
N ASP A 212 -15.09 -15.54 2.60
CA ASP A 212 -14.32 -16.49 1.79
C ASP A 212 -15.18 -17.38 0.88
N SER A 213 -16.52 -17.33 1.01
CA SER A 213 -17.45 -18.13 0.19
C SER A 213 -18.79 -17.44 -0.11
N THR A 214 -19.08 -16.29 0.52
CA THR A 214 -20.35 -15.58 0.30
C THR A 214 -20.41 -14.88 -1.05
N SER A 215 -21.63 -14.65 -1.52
CA SER A 215 -21.91 -13.85 -2.72
C SER A 215 -22.58 -12.54 -2.33
N SER A 216 -22.10 -11.44 -2.88
CA SER A 216 -22.77 -10.14 -2.84
C SER A 216 -23.60 -10.01 -4.10
N ASP A 217 -24.92 -10.16 -3.96
CA ASP A 217 -25.83 -10.21 -5.12
C ASP A 217 -26.54 -8.86 -5.29
N PHE A 218 -26.32 -8.25 -6.44
CA PHE A 218 -26.90 -6.96 -6.80
C PHE A 218 -26.83 -6.72 -8.32
N ASP A 219 -27.65 -5.79 -8.80
CA ASP A 219 -27.77 -5.47 -10.22
C ASP A 219 -26.62 -4.59 -10.74
N THR A 220 -26.57 -4.45 -12.07
CA THR A 220 -25.57 -3.65 -12.77
C THR A 220 -25.62 -2.15 -12.38
N ARG A 221 -26.80 -1.63 -12.04
CA ARG A 221 -26.94 -0.23 -11.63
C ARG A 221 -26.20 0.00 -10.30
N LEU A 222 -26.45 -0.85 -9.30
CA LEU A 222 -25.78 -0.75 -8.00
C LEU A 222 -24.27 -1.01 -8.12
N PHE A 223 -23.85 -1.86 -9.09
CA PHE A 223 -22.44 -2.01 -9.43
C PHE A 223 -21.82 -0.65 -9.82
N HIS A 224 -22.37 0.04 -10.82
CA HIS A 224 -21.77 1.27 -11.33
C HIS A 224 -21.95 2.49 -10.42
N GLU A 225 -23.12 2.63 -9.80
CA GLU A 225 -23.45 3.82 -9.02
C GLU A 225 -22.92 3.79 -7.59
N TYR A 226 -22.57 2.60 -7.06
CA TYR A 226 -22.20 2.46 -5.67
C TYR A 226 -20.90 1.68 -5.49
N TYR A 227 -20.91 0.34 -5.55
CA TYR A 227 -19.77 -0.46 -5.15
C TYR A 227 -18.50 -0.28 -6.00
N ALA A 228 -18.65 -0.14 -7.31
CA ALA A 228 -17.53 0.02 -8.22
C ALA A 228 -17.10 1.49 -8.40
N TYR A 229 -17.92 2.44 -7.97
CA TYR A 229 -17.70 3.86 -8.23
C TYR A 229 -16.34 4.37 -7.69
N PRO A 230 -15.91 4.10 -6.45
CA PRO A 230 -14.60 4.52 -5.99
C PRO A 230 -13.43 3.91 -6.78
N PHE A 231 -13.54 2.64 -7.17
CA PHE A 231 -12.54 1.97 -8.02
C PHE A 231 -12.48 2.56 -9.42
N TYR A 232 -13.65 2.77 -10.05
CA TYR A 232 -13.75 3.41 -11.34
C TYR A 232 -13.06 4.77 -11.34
N LYS A 233 -13.35 5.62 -10.37
CA LYS A 233 -12.74 6.94 -10.22
C LYS A 233 -11.25 6.87 -9.89
N GLY A 234 -10.84 5.93 -9.04
CA GLY A 234 -9.43 5.68 -8.74
C GLY A 234 -8.62 5.29 -9.98
N ILE A 235 -9.21 4.53 -10.91
CA ILE A 235 -8.58 4.16 -12.19
C ILE A 235 -8.60 5.32 -13.17
N THR A 236 -9.79 5.87 -13.46
CA THR A 236 -9.98 6.81 -14.58
C THR A 236 -9.51 8.23 -14.27
N GLU A 237 -9.67 8.69 -13.04
CA GLU A 237 -9.29 10.03 -12.59
C GLU A 237 -8.06 10.04 -11.69
N GLY A 238 -7.93 9.06 -10.80
CA GLY A 238 -6.76 8.89 -9.94
C GLY A 238 -5.51 8.43 -10.70
N GLY A 239 -5.71 7.62 -11.75
CA GLY A 239 -4.63 7.06 -12.56
C GLY A 239 -4.05 5.76 -12.00
N SER A 240 -4.70 5.12 -11.03
CA SER A 240 -4.29 3.79 -10.58
C SER A 240 -4.34 2.78 -11.74
N ARG A 241 -3.37 1.87 -11.75
CA ARG A 241 -3.33 0.73 -12.67
C ARG A 241 -3.11 -0.58 -11.90
N ALA A 242 -3.57 -0.62 -10.65
CA ALA A 242 -3.50 -1.84 -9.88
C ALA A 242 -4.66 -1.93 -8.89
N PHE A 243 -5.23 -3.11 -8.73
CA PHE A 243 -6.20 -3.41 -7.66
C PHE A 243 -6.17 -4.90 -7.29
N MET A 244 -6.69 -5.20 -6.10
CA MET A 244 -6.83 -6.53 -5.55
C MET A 244 -8.27 -6.98 -5.68
N ALA A 245 -8.49 -8.15 -6.28
CA ALA A 245 -9.80 -8.80 -6.33
C ALA A 245 -10.16 -9.33 -4.93
N ALA A 246 -11.42 -9.14 -4.53
CA ALA A 246 -11.94 -9.55 -3.24
C ALA A 246 -12.08 -11.06 -3.11
N TYR A 247 -12.26 -11.53 -1.86
CA TYR A 247 -12.51 -12.96 -1.59
C TYR A 247 -13.88 -13.43 -2.05
N ASN A 248 -14.91 -12.58 -1.82
CA ASN A 248 -16.31 -12.93 -2.07
C ASN A 248 -16.63 -13.08 -3.56
N SER A 249 -17.80 -13.63 -3.83
CA SER A 249 -18.40 -13.64 -5.16
C SER A 249 -19.24 -12.39 -5.41
N TRP A 250 -19.44 -12.05 -6.67
CA TRP A 250 -20.50 -11.19 -7.15
C TRP A 250 -21.43 -12.01 -8.04
N ASN A 251 -22.72 -12.03 -7.69
CA ASN A 251 -23.75 -12.82 -8.40
C ASN A 251 -23.31 -14.27 -8.65
N GLY A 252 -22.73 -14.91 -7.63
CA GLY A 252 -22.32 -16.30 -7.64
C GLY A 252 -20.95 -16.60 -8.24
N ILE A 253 -20.26 -15.61 -8.87
CA ILE A 253 -18.93 -15.82 -9.45
C ILE A 253 -17.87 -15.18 -8.55
N PRO A 254 -16.85 -15.95 -8.06
CA PRO A 254 -15.77 -15.42 -7.26
C PRO A 254 -15.02 -14.27 -7.96
N MET A 255 -14.70 -13.20 -7.21
CA MET A 255 -14.14 -11.99 -7.81
C MET A 255 -12.79 -12.22 -8.50
N SER A 256 -11.94 -13.13 -8.01
CA SER A 256 -10.64 -13.42 -8.62
C SER A 256 -10.71 -14.05 -10.04
N ILE A 257 -11.90 -14.51 -10.45
CA ILE A 257 -12.17 -15.10 -11.77
C ILE A 257 -13.35 -14.42 -12.48
N HIS A 258 -13.87 -13.33 -11.94
CA HIS A 258 -15.09 -12.71 -12.45
C HIS A 258 -14.87 -12.05 -13.82
N PRO A 259 -15.76 -12.26 -14.83
CA PRO A 259 -15.62 -11.67 -16.16
C PRO A 259 -15.51 -10.15 -16.18
N CYS A 260 -16.07 -9.43 -15.18
CA CYS A 260 -15.96 -7.97 -15.09
C CYS A 260 -14.52 -7.46 -14.98
N LEU A 261 -13.56 -8.30 -14.55
CA LEU A 261 -12.14 -7.95 -14.51
C LEU A 261 -11.62 -7.61 -15.92
N GLU A 262 -11.96 -8.41 -16.90
CA GLU A 262 -11.59 -8.13 -18.30
C GLU A 262 -12.57 -7.16 -18.95
N GLU A 263 -13.89 -7.45 -18.91
CA GLU A 263 -14.88 -6.75 -19.71
C GLU A 263 -15.12 -5.31 -19.25
N ILE A 264 -15.02 -5.03 -17.96
CA ILE A 264 -15.28 -3.71 -17.41
C ILE A 264 -13.96 -3.02 -17.06
N THR A 265 -13.14 -3.62 -16.16
CA THR A 265 -11.99 -2.88 -15.65
C THR A 265 -10.90 -2.67 -16.71
N ARG A 266 -10.62 -3.67 -17.56
CA ARG A 266 -9.63 -3.52 -18.63
C ARG A 266 -10.19 -2.82 -19.86
N LYS A 267 -11.28 -3.34 -20.43
CA LYS A 267 -11.79 -2.85 -21.73
C LYS A 267 -12.48 -1.49 -21.62
N GLN A 268 -13.27 -1.25 -20.55
CA GLN A 268 -14.04 0.01 -20.44
C GLN A 268 -13.30 1.07 -19.63
N TRP A 269 -12.64 0.68 -18.51
CA TRP A 269 -11.97 1.66 -17.64
C TRP A 269 -10.50 1.86 -18.00
N GLY A 270 -9.94 1.02 -18.88
CA GLY A 270 -8.55 1.13 -19.35
C GLY A 270 -7.50 0.72 -18.31
N ASN A 271 -7.83 -0.18 -17.38
CA ASN A 271 -6.83 -0.74 -16.48
C ASN A 271 -5.88 -1.69 -17.22
N ASN A 272 -4.73 -1.22 -17.58
CA ASN A 272 -3.68 -1.99 -18.27
C ASN A 272 -2.57 -2.51 -17.32
N GLY A 273 -2.79 -2.45 -16.01
CA GLY A 273 -1.81 -2.83 -15.01
C GLY A 273 -2.18 -4.09 -14.22
N ILE A 274 -1.80 -4.13 -12.96
CA ILE A 274 -1.93 -5.30 -12.08
C ILE A 274 -3.39 -5.55 -11.69
N ILE A 275 -3.81 -6.81 -11.81
CA ILE A 275 -4.90 -7.37 -11.03
C ILE A 275 -4.30 -8.47 -10.15
N CYS A 276 -4.49 -8.39 -8.85
CA CYS A 276 -3.91 -9.28 -7.85
C CYS A 276 -5.02 -10.05 -7.13
N THR A 277 -4.79 -11.31 -6.78
CA THR A 277 -5.68 -11.99 -5.82
C THR A 277 -5.48 -11.43 -4.41
N ASP A 278 -6.46 -11.56 -3.54
CA ASP A 278 -6.22 -11.43 -2.10
C ASP A 278 -5.50 -12.66 -1.54
N GLY A 279 -4.98 -12.59 -0.31
CA GLY A 279 -4.15 -13.65 0.27
C GLY A 279 -4.91 -14.96 0.50
N GLY A 280 -4.45 -16.05 -0.12
CA GLY A 280 -5.10 -17.35 -0.04
C GLY A 280 -6.30 -17.53 -0.96
N ALA A 281 -6.63 -16.58 -1.87
CA ALA A 281 -7.84 -16.65 -2.69
C ALA A 281 -7.86 -17.86 -3.64
N LEU A 282 -6.71 -18.30 -4.17
CA LEU A 282 -6.67 -19.54 -4.97
C LEU A 282 -7.12 -20.75 -4.15
N LYS A 283 -6.66 -20.84 -2.90
CA LYS A 283 -7.10 -21.91 -1.99
C LYS A 283 -8.61 -21.84 -1.75
N LEU A 284 -9.15 -20.62 -1.56
CA LEU A 284 -10.58 -20.41 -1.32
C LEU A 284 -11.45 -20.82 -2.52
N LEU A 285 -10.99 -20.63 -3.76
CA LEU A 285 -11.71 -21.10 -4.95
C LEU A 285 -12.00 -22.61 -4.90
N ILE A 286 -11.10 -23.38 -4.29
CA ILE A 286 -11.19 -24.84 -4.22
C ILE A 286 -11.91 -25.29 -2.94
N GLU A 287 -11.47 -24.78 -1.78
CA GLU A 287 -11.91 -25.29 -0.49
C GLU A 287 -13.21 -24.64 0.02
N ALA A 288 -13.42 -23.35 -0.26
CA ALA A 288 -14.56 -22.59 0.25
C ALA A 288 -15.65 -22.40 -0.83
N HIS A 289 -15.32 -21.78 -1.95
CA HIS A 289 -16.25 -21.58 -3.07
C HIS A 289 -16.58 -22.91 -3.80
N LYS A 290 -15.69 -23.91 -3.75
CA LYS A 290 -15.84 -25.19 -4.45
C LYS A 290 -16.08 -25.03 -5.96
N SER A 291 -15.47 -24.00 -6.55
CA SER A 291 -15.67 -23.64 -7.94
C SER A 291 -14.94 -24.56 -8.92
N PHE A 292 -13.88 -25.23 -8.48
CA PHE A 292 -13.06 -26.13 -9.29
C PHE A 292 -12.68 -27.38 -8.51
N PRO A 293 -12.52 -28.54 -9.19
CA PRO A 293 -12.14 -29.79 -8.53
C PRO A 293 -10.65 -29.87 -8.19
N SER A 294 -9.79 -29.01 -8.79
CA SER A 294 -8.34 -29.02 -8.55
C SER A 294 -7.75 -27.60 -8.52
N PHE A 295 -6.60 -27.49 -7.86
CA PHE A 295 -5.83 -26.23 -7.85
C PHE A 295 -5.31 -25.83 -9.24
N ALA A 296 -5.00 -26.81 -10.11
CA ALA A 296 -4.57 -26.54 -11.48
C ALA A 296 -5.68 -25.86 -12.30
N GLU A 297 -6.91 -26.34 -12.20
CA GLU A 297 -8.07 -25.71 -12.87
C GLU A 297 -8.38 -24.33 -12.29
N GLY A 298 -8.31 -24.18 -10.96
CA GLY A 298 -8.48 -22.89 -10.30
C GLY A 298 -7.42 -21.88 -10.72
N ALA A 299 -6.13 -22.28 -10.74
CA ALA A 299 -5.05 -21.42 -11.19
C ALA A 299 -5.19 -21.03 -12.67
N ALA A 300 -5.60 -21.97 -13.52
CA ALA A 300 -5.89 -21.70 -14.93
C ALA A 300 -7.02 -20.69 -15.10
N ALA A 301 -8.08 -20.80 -14.32
CA ALA A 301 -9.21 -19.86 -14.35
C ALA A 301 -8.79 -18.44 -13.92
N VAL A 302 -7.99 -18.31 -12.86
CA VAL A 302 -7.45 -17.04 -12.37
C VAL A 302 -6.60 -16.35 -13.45
N VAL A 303 -5.65 -17.09 -14.08
CA VAL A 303 -4.79 -16.52 -15.15
C VAL A 303 -5.63 -16.11 -16.36
N LYS A 304 -6.60 -16.95 -16.80
CA LYS A 304 -7.49 -16.63 -17.93
C LYS A 304 -8.41 -15.45 -17.67
N ALA A 305 -8.77 -15.19 -16.40
CA ALA A 305 -9.50 -13.99 -16.00
C ALA A 305 -8.62 -12.71 -16.00
N THR A 306 -7.36 -12.82 -16.47
CA THR A 306 -6.37 -11.74 -16.50
C THR A 306 -5.90 -11.25 -15.13
N THR A 307 -6.12 -12.04 -14.08
CA THR A 307 -5.52 -11.81 -12.78
C THR A 307 -4.05 -12.22 -12.86
N GLY A 308 -3.19 -11.23 -12.80
CA GLY A 308 -1.74 -11.35 -13.11
C GLY A 308 -0.86 -11.62 -11.90
N GLN A 309 -1.40 -11.56 -10.68
CA GLN A 309 -0.62 -11.84 -9.48
C GLN A 309 -1.38 -12.68 -8.47
N PHE A 310 -0.69 -13.66 -7.93
CA PHE A 310 -1.17 -14.49 -6.82
C PHE A 310 -0.51 -14.06 -5.50
N LEU A 311 -1.33 -13.93 -4.45
CA LEU A 311 -0.88 -13.90 -3.06
C LEU A 311 -0.96 -15.31 -2.43
N ASP A 312 -0.64 -16.31 -3.22
CA ASP A 312 -0.73 -17.74 -2.89
C ASP A 312 0.52 -18.48 -3.33
N ALA A 313 0.66 -19.72 -2.87
CA ALA A 313 1.49 -20.71 -3.53
C ALA A 313 0.78 -21.18 -4.82
N TYR A 314 1.32 -20.85 -5.98
CA TYR A 314 0.67 -21.08 -7.28
C TYR A 314 1.53 -21.84 -8.29
N VAL A 315 2.87 -21.77 -8.18
CA VAL A 315 3.80 -22.27 -9.20
C VAL A 315 3.56 -23.74 -9.60
N PRO A 316 3.40 -24.70 -8.65
CA PRO A 316 3.12 -26.08 -9.02
C PRO A 316 1.83 -26.23 -9.81
N TYR A 317 0.80 -25.48 -9.44
CA TYR A 317 -0.53 -25.58 -10.05
C TYR A 317 -0.58 -24.96 -11.46
N VAL A 318 0.16 -23.85 -11.68
CA VAL A 318 0.30 -23.25 -13.00
C VAL A 318 1.09 -24.20 -13.94
N LYS A 319 2.17 -24.84 -13.45
CA LYS A 319 2.91 -25.84 -14.23
C LYS A 319 2.04 -27.03 -14.59
N GLU A 320 1.32 -27.58 -13.62
CA GLU A 320 0.36 -28.67 -13.86
C GLU A 320 -0.74 -28.27 -14.88
N ALA A 321 -1.23 -27.04 -14.80
CA ALA A 321 -2.23 -26.52 -15.74
C ALA A 321 -1.69 -26.44 -17.18
N LEU A 322 -0.42 -26.04 -17.35
CA LEU A 322 0.26 -26.05 -18.65
C LEU A 322 0.44 -27.47 -19.19
N GLU A 323 0.91 -28.40 -18.36
CA GLU A 323 1.08 -29.83 -18.72
C GLU A 323 -0.24 -30.47 -19.15
N LYS A 324 -1.35 -30.11 -18.51
CA LYS A 324 -2.70 -30.58 -18.84
C LYS A 324 -3.35 -29.85 -20.02
N GLY A 325 -2.71 -28.84 -20.59
CA GLY A 325 -3.28 -27.99 -21.64
C GLY A 325 -4.44 -27.11 -21.19
N LEU A 326 -4.58 -26.88 -19.88
CA LEU A 326 -5.56 -25.95 -19.30
C LEU A 326 -5.14 -24.50 -19.45
N LEU A 327 -3.84 -24.24 -19.59
CA LEU A 327 -3.23 -22.95 -19.86
C LEU A 327 -2.28 -23.03 -21.05
N THR A 328 -2.10 -21.89 -21.70
CA THR A 328 -1.04 -21.65 -22.70
C THR A 328 -0.09 -20.57 -22.22
N GLU A 329 1.11 -20.47 -22.82
CA GLU A 329 2.03 -19.37 -22.54
C GLU A 329 1.41 -18.01 -22.89
N VAL A 330 0.57 -17.95 -23.90
CA VAL A 330 -0.15 -16.73 -24.32
C VAL A 330 -1.12 -16.25 -23.23
N ASP A 331 -1.76 -17.17 -22.50
CA ASP A 331 -2.62 -16.81 -21.37
C ASP A 331 -1.80 -16.14 -20.25
N ILE A 332 -0.60 -16.69 -19.98
CA ILE A 332 0.32 -16.12 -18.99
C ILE A 332 0.81 -14.75 -19.46
N ASP A 333 1.22 -14.60 -20.72
CA ASP A 333 1.67 -13.32 -21.30
C ASP A 333 0.60 -12.26 -21.14
N LYS A 334 -0.66 -12.59 -21.42
CA LYS A 334 -1.78 -11.67 -21.24
C LYS A 334 -1.96 -11.25 -19.78
N ALA A 335 -1.82 -12.19 -18.84
CA ALA A 335 -1.99 -11.91 -17.41
C ALA A 335 -0.86 -11.04 -16.84
N ILE A 336 0.42 -11.35 -17.15
CA ILE A 336 1.59 -10.64 -16.59
C ILE A 336 1.93 -9.33 -17.28
N ARG A 337 1.33 -9.03 -18.44
CA ARG A 337 1.55 -7.76 -19.16
C ARG A 337 1.40 -6.55 -18.25
N GLY A 338 0.38 -6.55 -17.42
CA GLY A 338 0.12 -5.48 -16.45
C GLY A 338 1.20 -5.35 -15.37
N ASN A 339 1.82 -6.46 -14.97
CA ASN A 339 2.90 -6.48 -14.00
C ASN A 339 4.15 -5.79 -14.59
N ILE A 340 4.48 -6.11 -15.84
CA ILE A 340 5.60 -5.50 -16.57
C ILE A 340 5.34 -4.01 -16.80
N PHE A 341 4.11 -3.62 -17.16
CA PHE A 341 3.74 -2.21 -17.31
C PHE A 341 3.94 -1.42 -16.00
N VAL A 342 3.52 -1.98 -14.86
CA VAL A 342 3.74 -1.33 -13.55
C VAL A 342 5.22 -1.26 -13.21
N ALA A 343 5.99 -2.32 -13.46
CA ALA A 343 7.44 -2.31 -13.28
C ALA A 343 8.11 -1.20 -14.11
N LEU A 344 7.66 -1.01 -15.35
CA LEU A 344 8.11 0.07 -16.24
C LEU A 344 7.79 1.45 -15.65
N LYS A 345 6.56 1.67 -15.18
CA LYS A 345 6.14 2.95 -14.57
C LYS A 345 6.90 3.26 -13.28
N LEU A 346 7.30 2.25 -12.52
CA LEU A 346 8.16 2.38 -11.35
C LEU A 346 9.64 2.69 -11.73
N GLY A 347 10.01 2.60 -13.00
CA GLY A 347 11.36 2.83 -13.50
C GLY A 347 12.30 1.64 -13.27
N LEU A 348 11.78 0.45 -13.00
CA LEU A 348 12.60 -0.74 -12.73
C LEU A 348 13.25 -1.30 -13.99
N LEU A 349 12.73 -0.96 -15.18
CA LEU A 349 13.21 -1.46 -16.47
C LEU A 349 14.30 -0.57 -17.13
N ASP A 350 14.55 0.62 -16.60
CA ASP A 350 15.38 1.63 -17.30
C ASP A 350 16.89 1.38 -17.22
N GLY A 351 17.37 0.46 -16.40
CA GLY A 351 18.79 0.24 -16.19
C GLY A 351 19.52 1.48 -15.65
N ASP A 352 20.81 1.59 -15.96
CA ASP A 352 21.69 2.66 -15.45
C ASP A 352 21.38 4.05 -16.02
N ASN A 353 20.62 4.14 -17.11
CA ASN A 353 20.26 5.40 -17.79
C ASN A 353 18.92 5.97 -17.30
N SER A 354 18.43 5.52 -16.19
CA SER A 354 17.14 5.98 -15.66
C SER A 354 17.14 7.48 -15.39
N ARG A 355 16.13 8.17 -15.94
CA ARG A 355 15.82 9.58 -15.66
C ARG A 355 14.74 9.72 -14.57
N ASN A 356 14.51 8.68 -13.82
CA ASN A 356 13.50 8.66 -12.75
C ASN A 356 13.94 9.58 -11.60
N PRO A 357 13.23 10.70 -11.34
CA PRO A 357 13.61 11.64 -10.31
C PRO A 357 13.51 11.05 -8.90
N TYR A 358 12.66 10.06 -8.74
CA TYR A 358 12.46 9.40 -7.43
C TYR A 358 13.64 8.53 -7.00
N LEU A 359 14.61 8.26 -7.89
CA LEU A 359 15.83 7.54 -7.54
C LEU A 359 16.81 8.35 -6.68
N SER A 360 16.58 9.64 -6.50
CA SER A 360 17.39 10.49 -5.61
C SER A 360 17.02 10.31 -4.13
N ILE A 361 15.79 9.87 -3.84
CA ILE A 361 15.26 9.73 -2.48
C ILE A 361 16.11 8.70 -1.69
N GLY A 362 16.67 9.10 -0.52
CA GLY A 362 17.45 8.22 0.34
C GLY A 362 18.87 7.87 -0.16
N LYS A 363 19.32 8.43 -1.29
CA LYS A 363 20.68 8.21 -1.78
C LYS A 363 21.76 8.88 -0.95
N ASN A 364 21.44 9.99 -0.34
CA ASN A 364 22.37 10.73 0.50
C ASN A 364 22.22 10.28 1.96
N SER A 365 23.21 9.57 2.48
CA SER A 365 23.19 9.05 3.87
C SER A 365 23.19 10.14 4.94
N THR A 366 23.46 11.41 4.58
CA THR A 366 23.43 12.55 5.51
C THR A 366 22.05 13.24 5.56
N GLU A 367 21.12 12.86 4.69
CA GLU A 367 19.76 13.41 4.73
C GLU A 367 18.99 12.87 5.93
N THR A 368 18.16 13.73 6.53
CA THR A 368 17.21 13.31 7.55
C THR A 368 16.19 12.35 6.93
N PRO A 369 16.00 11.14 7.52
CA PRO A 369 15.00 10.20 7.00
C PRO A 369 13.61 10.84 6.90
N PRO A 370 12.78 10.52 5.89
CA PRO A 370 11.48 11.16 5.66
C PRO A 370 10.57 11.15 6.88
N PHE A 371 10.56 10.04 7.65
CA PHE A 371 9.76 9.87 8.86
C PHE A 371 10.29 10.66 10.08
N MET A 372 11.48 11.26 10.01
CA MET A 372 12.09 12.06 11.10
C MET A 372 12.00 13.56 10.84
N THR A 373 11.50 13.99 9.70
CA THR A 373 11.43 15.41 9.35
C THR A 373 10.43 16.17 10.21
N ALA A 374 10.67 17.47 10.39
CA ALA A 374 9.71 18.35 11.06
C ALA A 374 8.37 18.43 10.30
N GLU A 375 8.43 18.27 8.99
CA GLU A 375 7.25 18.25 8.13
C GLU A 375 6.37 17.02 8.36
N ALA A 376 6.96 15.81 8.41
CA ALA A 376 6.24 14.59 8.74
C ALA A 376 5.56 14.68 10.11
N ARG A 377 6.25 15.24 11.11
CA ARG A 377 5.68 15.47 12.45
C ARG A 377 4.50 16.44 12.42
N ARG A 378 4.64 17.55 11.69
CA ARG A 378 3.57 18.53 11.54
C ARG A 378 2.36 17.94 10.84
N LEU A 379 2.60 17.21 9.75
CA LEU A 379 1.55 16.52 9.00
C LEU A 379 0.80 15.50 9.88
N ALA A 380 1.50 14.62 10.59
CA ALA A 380 0.88 13.65 11.48
C ALA A 380 0.00 14.30 12.54
N ARG A 381 0.47 15.41 13.14
CA ARG A 381 -0.31 16.20 14.11
C ARG A 381 -1.55 16.85 13.47
N GLU A 382 -1.40 17.46 12.29
CA GLU A 382 -2.49 18.13 11.58
C GLU A 382 -3.58 17.13 11.21
N VAL A 383 -3.20 15.98 10.63
CA VAL A 383 -4.12 14.91 10.25
C VAL A 383 -4.88 14.41 11.47
N THR A 384 -4.18 14.14 12.57
CA THR A 384 -4.81 13.67 13.81
C THR A 384 -5.81 14.71 14.35
N ALA A 385 -5.44 15.98 14.36
CA ALA A 385 -6.34 17.03 14.84
C ALA A 385 -7.60 17.16 13.95
N LYS A 386 -7.46 17.08 12.63
CA LYS A 386 -8.58 17.17 11.69
C LYS A 386 -9.46 15.92 11.64
N SER A 387 -8.96 14.75 12.05
CA SER A 387 -9.74 13.52 12.11
C SER A 387 -10.70 13.47 13.31
N VAL A 388 -10.53 14.35 14.29
CA VAL A 388 -11.39 14.42 15.48
C VAL A 388 -12.66 15.19 15.16
N VAL A 389 -13.81 14.55 15.32
CA VAL A 389 -15.14 15.14 15.04
C VAL A 389 -15.78 15.61 16.34
N LEU A 390 -16.10 16.92 16.42
CA LEU A 390 -16.79 17.50 17.56
C LEU A 390 -18.32 17.34 17.40
N LEU A 391 -18.88 16.29 17.99
CA LEU A 391 -20.30 15.98 17.86
C LEU A 391 -21.20 16.90 18.69
N LYS A 392 -20.73 17.40 19.83
CA LYS A 392 -21.50 18.27 20.73
C LYS A 392 -20.58 19.16 21.55
N ASN A 393 -20.91 20.44 21.63
CA ASN A 393 -20.21 21.40 22.50
C ASN A 393 -21.21 22.38 23.14
N LYS A 394 -21.30 22.38 24.47
CA LYS A 394 -22.09 23.34 25.24
C LYS A 394 -21.23 24.53 25.72
N LYS A 395 -20.44 25.11 24.84
CA LYS A 395 -19.52 26.23 25.11
C LYS A 395 -18.37 25.90 26.10
N LEU A 396 -18.03 24.59 26.26
CA LEU A 396 -16.91 24.15 27.09
C LEU A 396 -15.59 24.20 26.32
N LEU A 397 -15.61 23.79 25.06
CA LEU A 397 -14.42 23.75 24.19
C LEU A 397 -14.37 24.98 23.28
N PRO A 398 -13.15 25.49 22.99
CA PRO A 398 -11.84 25.04 23.46
C PRO A 398 -11.60 25.35 24.94
N LEU A 399 -10.86 24.46 25.61
CA LEU A 399 -10.41 24.74 26.99
C LEU A 399 -9.32 25.81 26.98
N ASP A 400 -9.40 26.75 27.95
CA ASP A 400 -8.34 27.70 28.18
C ASP A 400 -7.26 27.08 29.08
N ALA A 401 -6.21 26.53 28.45
CA ALA A 401 -5.11 25.89 29.16
C ALA A 401 -4.47 26.75 30.26
N GLY A 402 -4.49 28.05 30.09
CA GLY A 402 -3.96 29.00 31.07
C GLY A 402 -4.80 29.11 32.37
N LYS A 403 -6.06 28.75 32.31
CA LYS A 403 -7.00 28.81 33.47
C LYS A 403 -7.20 27.46 34.16
N LEU A 404 -6.74 26.34 33.53
CA LEU A 404 -6.90 25.01 34.12
C LEU A 404 -5.99 24.89 35.36
N ARG A 405 -6.60 24.48 36.48
CA ARG A 405 -5.89 24.12 37.71
C ARG A 405 -5.74 22.62 37.89
N LYS A 406 -6.74 21.89 37.43
CA LYS A 406 -6.84 20.44 37.58
C LYS A 406 -7.54 19.83 36.37
N ILE A 407 -7.04 18.71 35.86
CA ILE A 407 -7.64 17.95 34.78
C ILE A 407 -7.55 16.46 35.07
N ALA A 408 -8.62 15.70 34.84
CA ALA A 408 -8.58 14.23 34.88
C ALA A 408 -8.54 13.67 33.47
N VAL A 409 -7.66 12.69 33.27
CA VAL A 409 -7.53 11.92 32.03
C VAL A 409 -7.85 10.46 32.38
N ILE A 410 -8.99 9.97 31.92
CA ILE A 410 -9.55 8.69 32.35
C ILE A 410 -9.79 7.83 31.12
N GLY A 411 -9.38 6.54 31.20
CA GLY A 411 -9.67 5.55 30.17
C GLY A 411 -8.49 4.64 29.84
N PRO A 412 -8.73 3.42 29.33
CA PRO A 412 -7.71 2.39 29.12
C PRO A 412 -6.72 2.73 28.02
N TYR A 413 -7.06 3.67 27.15
CA TYR A 413 -6.22 4.10 26.01
C TYR A 413 -5.63 5.50 26.21
N SER A 414 -5.83 6.11 27.38
CA SER A 414 -5.38 7.49 27.65
C SER A 414 -3.87 7.67 27.60
N ASP A 415 -3.10 6.64 27.95
CA ASP A 415 -1.62 6.65 27.90
C ASP A 415 -1.06 5.53 27.00
N LYS A 416 -1.74 5.24 25.91
CA LYS A 416 -1.34 4.23 24.93
C LYS A 416 -1.59 4.73 23.51
N ILE A 417 -0.72 4.36 22.58
CA ILE A 417 -0.99 4.42 21.16
C ILE A 417 -1.56 3.06 20.76
N VAL A 418 -2.81 3.06 20.34
CA VAL A 418 -3.46 1.86 19.79
C VAL A 418 -3.10 1.76 18.33
N GLN A 419 -2.57 0.62 17.94
CA GLN A 419 -2.21 0.32 16.57
C GLN A 419 -3.07 -0.82 16.08
N ASP A 420 -3.55 -0.65 14.85
CA ASP A 420 -4.34 -1.66 14.17
C ASP A 420 -3.45 -2.67 13.44
N TRP A 421 -4.12 -3.54 12.68
CA TRP A 421 -3.50 -4.59 11.89
C TRP A 421 -2.52 -4.04 10.83
N TYR A 422 -2.80 -2.86 10.25
CA TYR A 422 -2.02 -2.26 9.16
C TYR A 422 -1.15 -1.08 9.60
N SER A 423 -0.96 -0.89 10.88
CA SER A 423 -0.08 0.15 11.40
C SER A 423 1.40 -0.16 11.19
N GLY A 424 2.14 0.80 10.70
CA GLY A 424 3.61 0.79 10.74
C GLY A 424 4.14 0.96 12.17
N THR A 425 5.43 1.21 12.31
CA THR A 425 6.06 1.49 13.60
C THR A 425 6.52 2.93 13.65
N PRO A 426 5.93 3.78 14.49
CA PRO A 426 6.31 5.18 14.54
C PRO A 426 7.69 5.37 15.19
N PRO A 427 8.46 6.38 14.77
CA PRO A 427 9.74 6.71 15.39
C PRO A 427 9.58 7.35 16.78
N TYR A 428 8.41 7.87 17.10
CA TYR A 428 8.04 8.47 18.39
C TYR A 428 6.54 8.30 18.62
N GLU A 429 6.15 8.37 19.89
CA GLU A 429 4.74 8.27 20.29
C GLU A 429 4.35 9.47 21.15
N THR A 430 3.15 10.01 20.92
CA THR A 430 2.54 11.02 21.77
C THR A 430 1.16 10.52 22.18
N THR A 431 1.02 10.07 23.42
CA THR A 431 -0.26 9.60 23.97
C THR A 431 -1.17 10.78 24.28
N ILE A 432 -2.48 10.52 24.47
CA ILE A 432 -3.43 11.56 24.90
C ILE A 432 -2.95 12.21 26.21
N LEU A 433 -2.55 11.42 27.18
CA LEU A 433 -2.05 11.90 28.47
C LEU A 433 -0.80 12.76 28.31
N SER A 434 0.19 12.31 27.54
CA SER A 434 1.40 13.06 27.30
C SER A 434 1.14 14.36 26.52
N GLY A 435 0.25 14.32 25.54
CA GLY A 435 -0.18 15.50 24.79
C GLY A 435 -0.85 16.56 25.69
N ILE A 436 -1.72 16.13 26.59
CA ILE A 436 -2.36 17.02 27.58
C ILE A 436 -1.31 17.62 28.52
N ARG A 437 -0.38 16.79 29.05
CA ARG A 437 0.73 17.29 29.90
C ARG A 437 1.54 18.38 29.24
N ASN A 438 1.79 18.23 27.95
CA ASN A 438 2.56 19.19 27.16
C ASN A 438 1.77 20.47 26.82
N ALA A 439 0.45 20.42 26.87
CA ALA A 439 -0.42 21.54 26.48
C ALA A 439 -0.86 22.43 27.64
N VAL A 440 -0.90 21.93 28.88
CA VAL A 440 -1.30 22.71 30.05
C VAL A 440 -0.13 23.47 30.65
N LYS A 441 -0.43 24.54 31.40
CA LYS A 441 0.60 25.34 32.09
C LYS A 441 1.27 24.56 33.23
N GLU A 442 2.45 24.92 33.58
CA GLU A 442 3.17 24.45 34.76
C GLU A 442 2.31 24.65 36.03
N GLY A 443 2.28 23.66 36.90
CA GLY A 443 1.46 23.66 38.13
C GLY A 443 0.01 23.18 37.96
N THR A 444 -0.42 22.87 36.73
CA THR A 444 -1.72 22.19 36.53
C THR A 444 -1.65 20.75 37.06
N GLU A 445 -2.53 20.39 37.99
CA GLU A 445 -2.63 19.02 38.50
C GLU A 445 -3.30 18.12 37.45
N ILE A 446 -2.63 17.00 37.09
CA ILE A 446 -3.18 15.99 36.18
C ILE A 446 -3.44 14.72 36.97
N ILE A 447 -4.70 14.30 37.03
CA ILE A 447 -5.13 13.06 37.64
C ILE A 447 -5.35 12.05 36.52
N HIS A 448 -4.68 10.91 36.57
CA HIS A 448 -4.78 9.86 35.58
C HIS A 448 -5.36 8.59 36.18
N ALA A 449 -6.32 7.98 35.47
CA ALA A 449 -6.87 6.68 35.81
C ALA A 449 -7.12 5.86 34.51
N GLU A 450 -6.45 4.73 34.37
CA GLU A 450 -6.64 3.84 33.21
C GLU A 450 -7.99 3.11 33.23
N ASP A 451 -8.49 2.80 34.43
CA ASP A 451 -9.76 2.08 34.62
C ASP A 451 -10.44 2.52 35.92
N ASN A 452 -11.58 1.88 36.23
CA ASN A 452 -12.32 2.14 37.46
C ASN A 452 -12.05 1.09 38.56
N ARG A 453 -11.00 0.30 38.48
CA ARG A 453 -10.63 -0.61 39.55
C ARG A 453 -10.39 0.19 40.83
N MET A 454 -10.96 -0.28 41.93
CA MET A 454 -10.92 0.39 43.24
C MET A 454 -11.52 1.83 43.25
N GLY A 455 -12.42 2.14 42.32
CA GLY A 455 -13.05 3.46 42.20
C GLY A 455 -12.11 4.58 41.80
N GLN A 456 -11.01 4.29 41.11
CA GLN A 456 -10.02 5.32 40.72
C GLN A 456 -10.57 6.34 39.74
N ALA A 457 -11.36 5.89 38.73
CA ALA A 457 -11.97 6.80 37.75
C ALA A 457 -13.02 7.69 38.44
N GLU A 458 -13.84 7.15 39.37
CA GLU A 458 -14.82 7.92 40.14
C GLU A 458 -14.15 8.96 41.03
N LYS A 459 -13.07 8.59 41.72
CA LYS A 459 -12.31 9.52 42.56
C LYS A 459 -11.67 10.63 41.70
N ALA A 460 -11.12 10.27 40.56
CA ALA A 460 -10.55 11.24 39.60
C ALA A 460 -11.63 12.20 39.10
N ALA A 461 -12.80 11.69 38.71
CA ALA A 461 -13.92 12.51 38.22
C ALA A 461 -14.53 13.40 39.34
N ALA A 462 -14.65 12.90 40.55
CA ALA A 462 -15.17 13.68 41.70
C ALA A 462 -14.32 14.89 42.07
N CYS A 463 -13.06 14.90 41.71
CA CYS A 463 -12.15 16.02 41.94
C CYS A 463 -12.28 17.16 40.92
N LEU A 464 -13.16 17.05 39.93
CA LEU A 464 -13.29 17.99 38.82
C LEU A 464 -14.55 18.84 38.90
N LEU A 465 -14.48 20.05 38.38
CA LEU A 465 -15.64 20.91 38.14
C LEU A 465 -16.38 20.54 36.84
N TYR A 466 -15.72 19.84 35.90
CA TYR A 466 -16.27 19.45 34.62
C TYR A 466 -15.78 18.05 34.22
N THR A 467 -16.67 17.25 33.68
CA THR A 467 -16.36 15.94 33.12
C THR A 467 -16.70 15.92 31.63
N SER A 468 -15.84 15.34 30.81
CA SER A 468 -16.20 14.94 29.46
C SER A 468 -16.80 13.53 29.50
N PRO A 469 -18.01 13.29 28.99
CA PRO A 469 -18.56 11.94 28.93
C PRO A 469 -17.71 11.08 28.02
N SER A 470 -17.24 9.96 28.54
CA SER A 470 -16.65 8.91 27.69
C SER A 470 -17.75 8.34 26.79
N PRO A 471 -17.50 8.10 25.50
CA PRO A 471 -18.42 7.31 24.70
C PRO A 471 -18.51 5.90 25.31
N ARG A 472 -19.72 5.41 25.43
CA ARG A 472 -20.00 4.03 25.87
C ARG A 472 -19.77 3.06 24.76
#